data_c782b5ac8f04749091fe6f2771a4d89c
#
_entry.id   c782b5ac8f04749091fe6f2771a4d89c
#
_cell.length_a   1.000
_cell.length_b   1.000
_cell.length_c   1.000
_cell.angle_alpha   90.00
_cell.angle_beta   90.00
_cell.angle_gamma   90.00
#
_symmetry.space_group_name_H-M   'P 1'
#
loop_
_entity.id
_entity.type
_entity.pdbx_description
1 polymer ?
#
loop_
_entity_poly.entity_id
_entity_poly.type
_entity_poly.pdbx_seq_one_letter_code
_entity_poly.pdbx_strand_id
1 'polypeptide(L)'
;MDNQQEFQMRRKAMSLGLRGIAHQVILAKVHRSRAWLSKWQKRFDQHGVSGLHSRSRRPRHTPTLYSARVVQWIVKTRRRLVKQKVGLIGARAIRRELRKLGLGEHLPSLSTIKRVLPRYGLIARPSQASRAYFPKPLTVILGTLHALDWTCRYLEGGPKIYAFHTLNLRTRACAQTIAADKSGETVREHCLRTWKTLGIPRFLQLDNDAAFCGGYKAPRIFGQFVRLCLYLGIELIFLPIAQPEHNGEVEELNGLWGHAFWERRQFTSFAQVCRTSLAFVQWYMTDYAPPILVDATPQQAQRREPIRRLTANQVRHLPDRLPISAGRIHFVRQVKPDGTIAVLNETWKVSKRLRGKYVWATLIPHCRRLEIWFQPSAQHHWRLLKNSAYAIPETVARLKPEFARFPGT
;
A
#
# COMPACT_ATOMS: atom_id res chain seq x y z
N MET A 1 12.68 2.20 -40.42
CA MET A 1 12.46 1.58 -41.77
C MET A 1 11.91 0.18 -41.61
N ASP A 2 10.89 -0.14 -42.39
CA ASP A 2 10.29 -1.47 -42.39
C ASP A 2 11.30 -2.48 -43.02
N ASN A 3 11.20 -3.75 -42.62
CA ASN A 3 12.10 -4.83 -43.05
C ASN A 3 12.07 -5.02 -44.57
N GLN A 4 10.94 -4.69 -45.19
CA GLN A 4 10.74 -4.74 -46.64
C GLN A 4 11.49 -3.61 -47.38
N GLN A 5 11.49 -2.41 -46.83
CA GLN A 5 12.23 -1.26 -47.36
C GLN A 5 13.75 -1.50 -47.33
N GLU A 6 14.25 -2.06 -46.23
CA GLU A 6 15.65 -2.44 -46.08
C GLU A 6 16.07 -3.53 -47.10
N PHE A 7 15.22 -4.51 -47.36
CA PHE A 7 15.47 -5.54 -48.35
C PHE A 7 15.55 -4.94 -49.75
N GLN A 8 14.63 -4.07 -50.14
CA GLN A 8 14.64 -3.45 -51.47
C GLN A 8 15.89 -2.55 -51.65
N MET A 9 16.31 -1.86 -50.62
CA MET A 9 17.52 -1.03 -50.66
C MET A 9 18.77 -1.88 -50.86
N ARG A 10 18.90 -3.04 -50.20
CA ARG A 10 19.99 -3.99 -50.38
C ARG A 10 19.99 -4.58 -51.76
N ARG A 11 18.83 -4.95 -52.29
CA ARG A 11 18.66 -5.47 -53.65
C ARG A 11 19.09 -4.41 -54.69
N LYS A 12 18.69 -3.14 -54.51
CA LYS A 12 19.10 -2.03 -55.37
C LYS A 12 20.61 -1.83 -55.34
N ALA A 13 21.25 -1.86 -54.19
CA ALA A 13 22.71 -1.76 -54.09
C ALA A 13 23.45 -2.87 -54.81
N MET A 14 23.01 -4.12 -54.67
CA MET A 14 23.59 -5.28 -55.37
C MET A 14 23.39 -5.20 -56.89
N SER A 15 22.20 -4.83 -57.34
CA SER A 15 21.94 -4.64 -58.78
C SER A 15 22.83 -3.55 -59.41
N LEU A 16 23.12 -2.47 -58.71
CA LEU A 16 24.06 -1.44 -59.17
C LEU A 16 25.49 -1.95 -59.20
N GLY A 17 25.92 -2.75 -58.24
CA GLY A 17 27.24 -3.40 -58.20
C GLY A 17 27.44 -4.38 -59.36
N LEU A 18 26.46 -5.20 -59.68
CA LEU A 18 26.48 -6.11 -60.81
C LEU A 18 26.58 -5.40 -62.20
N ARG A 19 26.14 -4.14 -62.24
CA ARG A 19 26.29 -3.28 -63.44
C ARG A 19 27.63 -2.54 -63.49
N GLY A 20 28.58 -2.83 -62.62
CA GLY A 20 29.91 -2.21 -62.61
C GLY A 20 29.97 -0.80 -62.05
N ILE A 21 28.93 -0.32 -61.37
CA ILE A 21 28.90 1.06 -60.83
C ILE A 21 29.83 1.13 -59.61
N ALA A 22 30.70 2.15 -59.61
CA ALA A 22 31.66 2.40 -58.53
C ALA A 22 31.00 2.48 -57.14
N HIS A 23 31.63 1.86 -56.13
CA HIS A 23 31.11 1.80 -54.76
C HIS A 23 30.72 3.15 -54.16
N GLN A 24 31.49 4.22 -54.47
CA GLN A 24 31.18 5.58 -54.01
C GLN A 24 29.82 6.09 -54.49
N VAL A 25 29.49 5.81 -55.79
CA VAL A 25 28.22 6.17 -56.38
C VAL A 25 27.05 5.37 -55.78
N ILE A 26 27.28 4.07 -55.52
CA ILE A 26 26.28 3.22 -54.88
C ILE A 26 25.98 3.74 -53.47
N LEU A 27 27.02 4.04 -52.66
CA LEU A 27 26.88 4.53 -51.31
C LEU A 27 26.15 5.88 -51.25
N ALA A 28 26.43 6.79 -52.18
CA ALA A 28 25.71 8.04 -52.30
C ALA A 28 24.21 7.85 -52.59
N LYS A 29 23.88 6.87 -53.48
CA LYS A 29 22.46 6.58 -53.84
C LYS A 29 21.67 5.87 -52.73
N VAL A 30 22.33 5.08 -51.89
CA VAL A 30 21.64 4.32 -50.79
C VAL A 30 21.83 4.93 -49.42
N HIS A 31 22.61 5.97 -49.29
CA HIS A 31 22.91 6.66 -48.04
C HIS A 31 23.33 5.70 -46.91
N ARG A 32 24.32 4.82 -47.21
CA ARG A 32 24.84 3.81 -46.29
C ARG A 32 26.37 3.86 -46.24
N SER A 33 26.95 3.23 -45.19
CA SER A 33 28.38 3.15 -45.01
C SER A 33 29.03 2.10 -45.92
N ARG A 34 30.34 2.22 -46.17
CA ARG A 34 31.15 1.23 -46.91
C ARG A 34 31.08 -0.16 -46.27
N ALA A 35 31.14 -0.21 -44.94
CA ALA A 35 31.02 -1.47 -44.20
C ALA A 35 29.63 -2.14 -44.42
N TRP A 36 28.54 -1.34 -44.52
CA TRP A 36 27.23 -1.87 -44.85
C TRP A 36 27.22 -2.52 -46.27
N LEU A 37 27.79 -1.86 -47.25
CA LEU A 37 27.83 -2.37 -48.60
C LEU A 37 28.65 -3.68 -48.68
N SER A 38 29.87 -3.67 -48.14
CA SER A 38 30.76 -4.86 -48.09
C SER A 38 30.08 -6.05 -47.37
N LYS A 39 29.40 -5.81 -46.25
CA LYS A 39 28.65 -6.84 -45.53
C LYS A 39 27.57 -7.50 -46.40
N TRP A 40 26.79 -6.69 -47.13
CA TRP A 40 25.68 -7.22 -47.92
C TRP A 40 26.16 -7.80 -49.23
N GLN A 41 27.24 -7.31 -49.82
CA GLN A 41 27.89 -7.90 -50.97
C GLN A 41 28.41 -9.31 -50.67
N LYS A 42 29.19 -9.46 -49.59
CA LYS A 42 29.66 -10.78 -49.13
C LYS A 42 28.52 -11.78 -48.90
N ARG A 43 27.39 -11.31 -48.38
CA ARG A 43 26.21 -12.19 -48.16
C ARG A 43 25.46 -12.51 -49.43
N PHE A 44 25.47 -11.61 -50.40
CA PHE A 44 24.89 -11.82 -51.68
C PHE A 44 25.76 -12.84 -52.51
N ASP A 45 27.08 -12.71 -52.46
CA ASP A 45 28.00 -13.62 -53.11
C ASP A 45 27.88 -15.04 -52.57
N GLN A 46 27.67 -15.21 -51.28
CA GLN A 46 27.52 -16.50 -50.61
C GLN A 46 26.15 -17.16 -50.75
N HIS A 47 25.08 -16.37 -50.81
CA HIS A 47 23.72 -16.90 -50.69
C HIS A 47 22.74 -16.30 -51.72
N GLY A 48 23.22 -15.55 -52.68
CA GLY A 48 22.38 -14.89 -53.69
C GLY A 48 21.36 -13.90 -53.03
N VAL A 49 20.23 -13.76 -53.69
CA VAL A 49 19.15 -12.85 -53.24
C VAL A 49 18.64 -13.21 -51.84
N SER A 50 18.65 -14.49 -51.48
CA SER A 50 18.23 -14.95 -50.14
C SER A 50 19.13 -14.40 -49.01
N GLY A 51 20.42 -14.16 -49.34
CA GLY A 51 21.37 -13.54 -48.41
C GLY A 51 21.05 -12.10 -48.00
N LEU A 52 20.20 -11.39 -48.79
CA LEU A 52 19.80 -10.03 -48.54
C LEU A 52 18.68 -9.90 -47.47
N HIS A 53 18.04 -11.00 -47.07
CA HIS A 53 17.07 -10.97 -45.98
C HIS A 53 17.72 -10.77 -44.62
N SER A 54 17.04 -10.03 -43.76
CA SER A 54 17.47 -9.86 -42.37
C SER A 54 17.38 -11.18 -41.63
N ARG A 55 18.48 -11.63 -41.02
CA ARG A 55 18.45 -12.80 -40.13
C ARG A 55 17.78 -12.43 -38.82
N SER A 56 17.08 -13.37 -38.21
CA SER A 56 16.53 -13.20 -36.86
C SER A 56 17.65 -12.82 -35.86
N ARG A 57 17.41 -11.78 -35.09
CA ARG A 57 18.31 -11.37 -33.97
C ARG A 57 18.05 -12.19 -32.72
N ARG A 58 17.13 -13.13 -32.76
CA ARG A 58 16.80 -13.98 -31.60
C ARG A 58 18.01 -14.87 -31.27
N PRO A 59 18.43 -14.93 -29.99
CA PRO A 59 19.48 -15.84 -29.56
C PRO A 59 19.16 -17.28 -29.98
N ARG A 60 20.14 -18.00 -30.53
CA ARG A 60 19.98 -19.41 -30.89
C ARG A 60 19.76 -20.31 -29.69
N HIS A 61 20.31 -19.94 -28.54
CA HIS A 61 20.08 -20.59 -27.27
C HIS A 61 19.43 -19.61 -26.31
N THR A 62 18.29 -19.98 -25.75
CA THR A 62 17.65 -19.30 -24.61
C THR A 62 17.90 -20.16 -23.37
N PRO A 63 18.96 -19.84 -22.57
CA PRO A 63 19.39 -20.71 -21.45
C PRO A 63 18.40 -20.83 -20.29
N THR A 64 17.26 -20.18 -20.35
CA THR A 64 16.29 -20.09 -19.25
C THR A 64 14.88 -20.56 -19.61
N LEU A 65 14.76 -21.61 -20.42
CA LEU A 65 13.47 -22.30 -20.55
C LEU A 65 13.30 -23.24 -19.35
N TYR A 66 12.41 -22.88 -18.43
CA TYR A 66 11.99 -23.82 -17.40
C TYR A 66 11.38 -25.07 -18.02
N SER A 67 11.68 -26.25 -17.44
CA SER A 67 11.15 -27.52 -17.92
C SER A 67 9.61 -27.51 -17.92
N ALA A 68 9.00 -28.30 -18.79
CA ALA A 68 7.55 -28.49 -18.84
C ALA A 68 6.98 -28.86 -17.46
N ARG A 69 7.74 -29.58 -16.66
CA ARG A 69 7.39 -29.98 -15.28
C ARG A 69 7.19 -28.76 -14.35
N VAL A 70 8.10 -27.77 -14.41
CA VAL A 70 7.97 -26.51 -13.61
C VAL A 70 6.75 -25.71 -14.05
N VAL A 71 6.49 -25.63 -15.35
CA VAL A 71 5.30 -24.97 -15.88
C VAL A 71 4.02 -25.64 -15.39
N GLN A 72 3.97 -26.97 -15.42
CA GLN A 72 2.84 -27.74 -14.88
C GLN A 72 2.63 -27.49 -13.38
N TRP A 73 3.69 -27.40 -12.59
CA TRP A 73 3.58 -27.04 -11.16
C TRP A 73 2.98 -25.68 -10.96
N ILE A 74 3.39 -24.67 -11.73
CA ILE A 74 2.80 -23.32 -11.68
C ILE A 74 1.29 -23.39 -11.96
N VAL A 75 0.89 -24.07 -13.04
CA VAL A 75 -0.51 -24.20 -13.46
C VAL A 75 -1.34 -24.97 -12.42
N LYS A 76 -0.85 -26.10 -11.94
CA LYS A 76 -1.52 -26.91 -10.90
C LYS A 76 -1.69 -26.12 -9.60
N THR A 77 -0.62 -25.44 -9.15
CA THR A 77 -0.66 -24.61 -7.94
C THR A 77 -1.66 -23.45 -8.09
N ARG A 78 -1.67 -22.77 -9.24
CA ARG A 78 -2.67 -21.71 -9.52
C ARG A 78 -4.08 -22.25 -9.44
N ARG A 79 -4.39 -23.38 -10.08
CA ARG A 79 -5.72 -23.99 -10.06
C ARG A 79 -6.13 -24.43 -8.64
N ARG A 80 -5.19 -24.99 -7.86
CA ARG A 80 -5.41 -25.32 -6.46
C ARG A 80 -5.75 -24.09 -5.62
N LEU A 81 -4.96 -23.02 -5.73
CA LEU A 81 -5.18 -21.76 -5.00
C LEU A 81 -6.52 -21.11 -5.37
N VAL A 82 -6.93 -21.21 -6.64
CA VAL A 82 -8.25 -20.71 -7.07
C VAL A 82 -9.40 -21.45 -6.37
N LYS A 83 -9.25 -22.74 -6.06
CA LYS A 83 -10.27 -23.52 -5.32
C LYS A 83 -10.31 -23.20 -3.83
N GLN A 84 -9.26 -22.60 -3.25
CA GLN A 84 -9.25 -22.19 -1.86
C GLN A 84 -10.18 -21.00 -1.62
N LYS A 85 -10.88 -21.01 -0.50
CA LYS A 85 -11.87 -19.97 -0.15
C LYS A 85 -11.24 -18.73 0.52
N VAL A 86 -9.95 -18.81 0.89
CA VAL A 86 -9.17 -17.72 1.49
C VAL A 86 -7.76 -17.76 0.93
N GLY A 87 -7.16 -16.61 0.66
CA GLY A 87 -5.78 -16.45 0.25
C GLY A 87 -5.60 -15.84 -1.15
N LEU A 88 -4.38 -15.40 -1.41
CA LEU A 88 -3.99 -14.85 -2.70
C LEU A 88 -3.69 -15.96 -3.71
N ILE A 89 -3.95 -15.64 -4.96
CA ILE A 89 -3.79 -16.55 -6.10
C ILE A 89 -2.76 -16.07 -7.13
N GLY A 90 -2.06 -14.95 -6.83
CA GLY A 90 -1.07 -14.33 -7.71
C GLY A 90 0.30 -15.01 -7.71
N ALA A 91 1.24 -14.45 -8.49
CA ALA A 91 2.57 -15.02 -8.69
C ALA A 91 3.36 -15.23 -7.38
N ARG A 92 3.24 -14.33 -6.41
CA ARG A 92 3.90 -14.45 -5.09
C ARG A 92 3.36 -15.63 -4.30
N ALA A 93 2.03 -15.81 -4.26
CA ALA A 93 1.39 -16.93 -3.59
C ALA A 93 1.80 -18.26 -4.24
N ILE A 94 1.79 -18.33 -5.58
CA ILE A 94 2.25 -19.53 -6.30
C ILE A 94 3.69 -19.85 -5.94
N ARG A 95 4.61 -18.86 -5.98
CA ARG A 95 6.02 -19.06 -5.66
C ARG A 95 6.21 -19.55 -4.22
N ARG A 96 5.44 -19.02 -3.27
CA ARG A 96 5.46 -19.44 -1.86
C ARG A 96 5.03 -20.90 -1.71
N GLU A 97 3.95 -21.29 -2.36
CA GLU A 97 3.48 -22.67 -2.33
C GLU A 97 4.47 -23.64 -2.99
N LEU A 98 5.10 -23.24 -4.10
CA LEU A 98 6.14 -24.04 -4.74
C LEU A 98 7.39 -24.19 -3.84
N ARG A 99 7.73 -23.14 -3.05
CA ARG A 99 8.81 -23.23 -2.05
C ARG A 99 8.47 -24.23 -0.94
N LYS A 100 7.22 -24.24 -0.44
CA LYS A 100 6.76 -25.22 0.55
C LYS A 100 6.83 -26.67 0.03
N LEU A 101 6.73 -26.87 -1.29
CA LEU A 101 6.87 -28.18 -1.92
C LEU A 101 8.34 -28.61 -2.13
N GLY A 102 9.31 -27.87 -1.62
CA GLY A 102 10.72 -28.24 -1.64
C GLY A 102 11.41 -28.11 -3.00
N LEU A 103 10.92 -27.22 -3.90
CA LEU A 103 11.53 -27.09 -5.23
C LEU A 103 12.95 -26.49 -5.23
N GLY A 104 13.44 -25.95 -4.12
CA GLY A 104 14.81 -25.48 -3.95
C GLY A 104 15.35 -24.64 -5.13
N GLU A 105 16.40 -25.10 -5.76
CA GLU A 105 17.05 -24.43 -6.91
C GLU A 105 16.15 -24.32 -8.15
N HIS A 106 15.14 -25.17 -8.28
CA HIS A 106 14.17 -25.13 -9.39
C HIS A 106 13.01 -24.16 -9.15
N LEU A 107 13.07 -23.36 -8.10
CA LEU A 107 12.02 -22.39 -7.77
C LEU A 107 11.96 -21.26 -8.83
N PRO A 108 10.86 -21.14 -9.60
CA PRO A 108 10.77 -20.16 -10.67
C PRO A 108 10.74 -18.74 -10.12
N SER A 109 11.35 -17.80 -10.86
CA SER A 109 11.28 -16.38 -10.54
C SER A 109 9.84 -15.85 -10.66
N LEU A 110 9.52 -14.76 -9.97
CA LEU A 110 8.21 -14.11 -10.10
C LEU A 110 7.92 -13.70 -11.55
N SER A 111 8.94 -13.24 -12.29
CA SER A 111 8.81 -12.86 -13.71
C SER A 111 8.44 -14.06 -14.59
N THR A 112 9.00 -15.24 -14.30
CA THR A 112 8.65 -16.47 -15.00
C THR A 112 7.20 -16.87 -14.74
N ILE A 113 6.77 -16.87 -13.48
CA ILE A 113 5.39 -17.17 -13.12
C ILE A 113 4.43 -16.19 -13.80
N LYS A 114 4.73 -14.87 -13.76
CA LYS A 114 3.93 -13.83 -14.43
C LYS A 114 3.83 -14.02 -15.95
N ARG A 115 4.84 -14.60 -16.60
CA ARG A 115 4.80 -14.93 -18.06
C ARG A 115 4.00 -16.19 -18.36
N VAL A 116 4.06 -17.18 -17.47
CA VAL A 116 3.33 -18.45 -17.65
C VAL A 116 1.83 -18.25 -17.52
N LEU A 117 1.36 -17.54 -16.51
CA LEU A 117 -0.07 -17.39 -16.21
C LEU A 117 -0.92 -16.88 -17.39
N PRO A 118 -0.56 -15.81 -18.13
CA PRO A 118 -1.32 -15.34 -19.29
C PRO A 118 -1.23 -16.31 -20.47
N ARG A 119 -0.07 -17.00 -20.65
CA ARG A 119 0.12 -17.96 -21.72
C ARG A 119 -0.83 -19.15 -21.64
N TYR A 120 -1.22 -19.51 -20.40
CA TYR A 120 -2.17 -20.59 -20.14
C TYR A 120 -3.59 -20.07 -19.84
N GLY A 121 -3.90 -18.80 -20.14
CA GLY A 121 -5.23 -18.21 -19.96
C GLY A 121 -5.68 -18.10 -18.49
N LEU A 122 -4.73 -18.13 -17.54
CA LEU A 122 -5.03 -18.13 -16.11
C LEU A 122 -5.18 -16.73 -15.50
N ILE A 123 -4.87 -15.68 -16.26
CA ILE A 123 -5.14 -14.26 -15.94
C ILE A 123 -5.44 -13.49 -17.23
N ALA A 124 -6.35 -12.51 -17.13
CA ALA A 124 -6.53 -11.51 -18.18
C ALA A 124 -5.31 -10.58 -18.25
N ARG A 125 -4.96 -10.07 -19.43
CA ARG A 125 -3.95 -9.02 -19.57
C ARG A 125 -4.54 -7.74 -18.98
N PRO A 126 -3.87 -7.07 -18.00
CA PRO A 126 -4.35 -5.78 -17.54
C PRO A 126 -4.29 -4.78 -18.68
N SER A 127 -5.34 -3.97 -18.85
CA SER A 127 -5.28 -2.77 -19.67
C SER A 127 -4.21 -1.84 -19.09
N GLN A 128 -3.38 -1.25 -19.94
CA GLN A 128 -2.42 -0.22 -19.53
C GLN A 128 -3.18 1.08 -19.20
N ALA A 129 -3.72 1.16 -17.99
CA ALA A 129 -4.13 2.43 -17.45
C ALA A 129 -2.87 3.15 -16.95
N SER A 130 -2.60 4.33 -17.46
CA SER A 130 -1.53 5.21 -16.96
C SER A 130 -1.81 5.53 -15.49
N ARG A 131 -0.96 5.06 -14.59
CA ARG A 131 -1.04 5.45 -13.17
C ARG A 131 -0.57 6.90 -13.05
N ALA A 132 -1.47 7.79 -12.63
CA ALA A 132 -1.11 9.14 -12.23
C ALA A 132 -0.07 9.08 -11.09
N TYR A 133 0.94 9.95 -11.19
CA TYR A 133 1.94 10.09 -10.14
C TYR A 133 1.31 10.83 -8.95
N PHE A 134 1.29 10.21 -7.78
CA PHE A 134 0.91 10.85 -6.53
C PHE A 134 2.17 11.15 -5.71
N PRO A 135 2.30 12.37 -5.15
CA PRO A 135 3.40 12.67 -4.25
C PRO A 135 3.33 11.73 -3.02
N LYS A 136 4.48 11.24 -2.58
CA LYS A 136 4.55 10.38 -1.39
C LYS A 136 4.06 11.15 -0.17
N PRO A 137 3.19 10.55 0.67
CA PRO A 137 2.72 11.19 1.87
C PRO A 137 3.84 11.44 2.87
N LEU A 138 3.64 12.43 3.73
CA LEU A 138 4.52 12.71 4.86
C LEU A 138 4.40 11.54 5.85
N THR A 139 5.37 10.62 5.84
CA THR A 139 5.43 9.54 6.83
C THR A 139 6.39 9.93 7.94
N VAL A 140 5.86 10.13 9.15
CA VAL A 140 6.67 10.25 10.36
C VAL A 140 6.57 8.92 11.10
N ILE A 141 7.65 8.16 11.12
CA ILE A 141 7.72 6.89 11.85
C ILE A 141 8.38 7.19 13.20
N LEU A 142 7.60 7.37 14.23
CA LEU A 142 8.07 7.59 15.61
C LEU A 142 7.45 6.52 16.53
N GLY A 143 8.13 5.42 16.73
CA GLY A 143 7.68 4.34 17.62
C GLY A 143 6.61 3.44 17.01
N THR A 144 5.73 2.84 17.82
CA THR A 144 4.67 1.95 17.35
C THR A 144 3.52 2.77 16.78
N LEU A 145 3.29 2.63 15.48
CA LEU A 145 2.22 3.31 14.75
C LEU A 145 1.21 2.28 14.26
N HIS A 146 -0.05 2.42 14.66
CA HIS A 146 -1.16 1.69 14.05
C HIS A 146 -1.94 2.61 13.12
N ALA A 147 -2.44 2.07 12.01
CA ALA A 147 -3.43 2.71 11.16
C ALA A 147 -4.76 1.97 11.32
N LEU A 148 -5.85 2.71 11.49
CA LEU A 148 -7.20 2.20 11.59
C LEU A 148 -8.04 2.77 10.44
N ASP A 149 -8.78 1.90 9.80
CA ASP A 149 -9.74 2.25 8.76
C ASP A 149 -10.87 1.23 8.71
N TRP A 150 -11.93 1.55 7.99
CA TRP A 150 -13.05 0.65 7.76
C TRP A 150 -13.44 0.61 6.29
N THR A 151 -13.95 -0.53 5.85
CA THR A 151 -14.55 -0.70 4.53
C THR A 151 -15.96 -1.26 4.68
N CYS A 152 -16.84 -0.95 3.74
CA CYS A 152 -18.19 -1.50 3.75
C CYS A 152 -18.43 -2.45 2.57
N ARG A 153 -19.35 -3.38 2.78
CA ARG A 153 -19.83 -4.32 1.76
C ARG A 153 -21.33 -4.55 1.97
N TYR A 154 -21.97 -5.06 0.95
CA TYR A 154 -23.37 -5.44 0.99
C TYR A 154 -23.51 -6.97 0.96
N LEU A 155 -24.31 -7.52 1.86
CA LEU A 155 -24.71 -8.92 1.82
C LEU A 155 -25.65 -9.15 0.64
N GLU A 156 -25.79 -10.40 0.23
CA GLU A 156 -26.85 -10.79 -0.69
C GLU A 156 -28.21 -10.45 -0.05
N GLY A 157 -29.08 -9.74 -0.79
CA GLY A 157 -30.33 -9.23 -0.24
C GLY A 157 -30.28 -7.85 0.40
N GLY A 158 -29.13 -7.18 0.44
CA GLY A 158 -29.03 -5.74 0.67
C GLY A 158 -28.49 -5.22 2.00
N PRO A 159 -28.47 -5.95 3.13
CA PRO A 159 -27.91 -5.41 4.39
C PRO A 159 -26.44 -5.03 4.25
N LYS A 160 -26.11 -3.85 4.77
CA LYS A 160 -24.74 -3.32 4.77
C LYS A 160 -23.99 -3.81 6.00
N ILE A 161 -22.71 -4.19 5.79
CA ILE A 161 -21.78 -4.53 6.87
C ILE A 161 -20.54 -3.67 6.77
N TYR A 162 -19.85 -3.53 7.89
CA TYR A 162 -18.59 -2.80 8.02
C TYR A 162 -17.50 -3.75 8.51
N ALA A 163 -16.34 -3.69 7.88
CA ALA A 163 -15.14 -4.37 8.32
C ALA A 163 -14.12 -3.32 8.79
N PHE A 164 -13.87 -3.27 10.09
CA PHE A 164 -12.84 -2.44 10.67
C PHE A 164 -11.51 -3.18 10.65
N HIS A 165 -10.47 -2.53 10.17
CA HIS A 165 -9.12 -3.07 10.16
C HIS A 165 -8.17 -2.14 10.89
N THR A 166 -7.43 -2.68 11.84
CA THR A 166 -6.26 -2.00 12.40
C THR A 166 -5.00 -2.73 11.96
N LEU A 167 -4.04 -1.97 11.47
CA LEU A 167 -2.76 -2.45 10.98
C LEU A 167 -1.62 -1.83 11.77
N ASN A 168 -0.76 -2.64 12.39
CA ASN A 168 0.53 -2.18 12.87
C ASN A 168 1.45 -1.96 11.66
N LEU A 169 1.84 -0.71 11.41
CA LEU A 169 2.56 -0.37 10.17
C LEU A 169 3.98 -0.95 10.14
N ARG A 170 4.57 -1.25 11.29
CA ARG A 170 5.91 -1.83 11.38
C ARG A 170 5.92 -3.34 11.20
N THR A 171 5.08 -4.06 11.95
CA THR A 171 5.03 -5.52 11.95
C THR A 171 4.06 -6.07 10.91
N ARG A 172 3.22 -5.22 10.32
CA ARG A 172 2.11 -5.59 9.45
C ARG A 172 1.09 -6.53 10.12
N ALA A 173 1.15 -6.67 11.44
CA ALA A 173 0.13 -7.41 12.18
C ALA A 173 -1.20 -6.66 12.13
N CYS A 174 -2.30 -7.40 11.95
CA CYS A 174 -3.63 -6.80 11.84
C CYS A 174 -4.61 -7.38 12.85
N ALA A 175 -5.62 -6.56 13.16
CA ALA A 175 -6.85 -6.96 13.83
C ALA A 175 -8.04 -6.55 12.99
N GLN A 176 -9.11 -7.34 13.04
CA GLN A 176 -10.34 -7.12 12.30
C GLN A 176 -11.56 -7.25 13.22
N THR A 177 -12.57 -6.43 12.97
CA THR A 177 -13.92 -6.58 13.53
C THR A 177 -14.93 -6.39 12.41
N ILE A 178 -15.91 -7.31 12.32
CA ILE A 178 -17.07 -7.16 11.46
C ILE A 178 -18.19 -6.57 12.31
N ALA A 179 -18.85 -5.53 11.82
CA ALA A 179 -19.90 -4.82 12.53
C ALA A 179 -21.08 -4.49 11.61
N ALA A 180 -22.26 -4.30 12.21
CA ALA A 180 -23.47 -3.89 11.50
C ALA A 180 -23.50 -2.37 11.27
N ASP A 181 -22.76 -1.61 12.06
CA ASP A 181 -22.68 -0.16 11.97
C ASP A 181 -21.24 0.35 12.13
N LYS A 182 -21.07 1.66 11.99
CA LYS A 182 -19.80 2.37 12.24
C LYS A 182 -19.92 3.43 13.33
N SER A 183 -20.72 3.16 14.34
CA SER A 183 -20.88 4.06 15.48
C SER A 183 -19.57 4.24 16.26
N GLY A 184 -19.52 5.33 17.05
CA GLY A 184 -18.38 5.55 17.95
C GLY A 184 -18.21 4.43 18.98
N GLU A 185 -19.29 3.76 19.38
CA GLU A 185 -19.25 2.60 20.28
C GLU A 185 -18.62 1.39 19.58
N THR A 186 -19.02 1.10 18.36
CA THR A 186 -18.41 0.04 17.54
C THR A 186 -16.91 0.26 17.35
N VAL A 187 -16.49 1.50 17.07
CA VAL A 187 -15.05 1.86 16.98
C VAL A 187 -14.34 1.62 18.31
N ARG A 188 -14.95 2.05 19.41
CA ARG A 188 -14.42 1.84 20.75
C ARG A 188 -14.21 0.36 21.07
N GLU A 189 -15.21 -0.48 20.82
CA GLU A 189 -15.11 -1.93 21.01
C GLU A 189 -14.02 -2.57 20.14
N HIS A 190 -13.97 -2.20 18.86
CA HIS A 190 -12.92 -2.68 17.95
C HIS A 190 -11.53 -2.37 18.51
N CYS A 191 -11.31 -1.12 18.95
CA CYS A 191 -10.02 -0.69 19.47
C CYS A 191 -9.66 -1.40 20.79
N LEU A 192 -10.60 -1.54 21.71
CA LEU A 192 -10.36 -2.24 22.98
C LEU A 192 -10.00 -3.72 22.74
N ARG A 193 -10.65 -4.40 21.80
CA ARG A 193 -10.29 -5.78 21.38
C ARG A 193 -8.91 -5.81 20.73
N THR A 194 -8.66 -4.89 19.83
CA THR A 194 -7.39 -4.76 19.10
C THR A 194 -6.21 -4.55 20.05
N TRP A 195 -6.34 -3.65 21.03
CA TRP A 195 -5.24 -3.34 21.94
C TRP A 195 -4.96 -4.44 22.96
N LYS A 196 -5.89 -5.37 23.17
CA LYS A 196 -5.63 -6.63 23.91
C LYS A 196 -4.73 -7.60 23.13
N THR A 197 -4.77 -7.56 21.83
CA THR A 197 -4.03 -8.50 20.93
C THR A 197 -2.79 -7.89 20.31
N LEU A 198 -2.94 -6.77 19.58
CA LEU A 198 -1.84 -6.08 18.92
C LEU A 198 -1.03 -5.18 19.83
N GLY A 199 -1.57 -4.87 21.03
CA GLY A 199 -0.99 -3.93 21.98
C GLY A 199 -1.42 -2.48 21.76
N ILE A 200 -1.18 -1.66 22.78
CA ILE A 200 -1.48 -0.21 22.79
C ILE A 200 -0.40 0.50 21.96
N PRO A 201 -0.75 1.15 20.83
CA PRO A 201 0.22 1.84 20.01
C PRO A 201 0.68 3.16 20.66
N ARG A 202 1.80 3.69 20.21
CA ARG A 202 2.17 5.06 20.52
C ARG A 202 1.36 6.06 19.74
N PHE A 203 1.16 5.79 18.46
CA PHE A 203 0.40 6.63 17.56
C PHE A 203 -0.69 5.81 16.89
N LEU A 204 -1.86 6.41 16.75
CA LEU A 204 -2.95 5.86 15.98
C LEU A 204 -3.30 6.81 14.83
N GLN A 205 -3.10 6.35 13.62
CA GLN A 205 -3.40 7.09 12.40
C GLN A 205 -4.83 6.80 11.94
N LEU A 206 -5.56 7.84 11.61
CA LEU A 206 -6.99 7.81 11.29
C LEU A 206 -7.29 8.77 10.12
N ASP A 207 -8.38 8.50 9.42
CA ASP A 207 -9.02 9.51 8.60
C ASP A 207 -9.85 10.50 9.48
N ASN A 208 -10.61 11.40 8.83
CA ASN A 208 -11.42 12.38 9.54
C ASN A 208 -12.91 11.96 9.60
N ASP A 209 -13.22 10.66 9.61
CA ASP A 209 -14.61 10.21 9.77
C ASP A 209 -15.15 10.65 11.15
N ALA A 210 -16.43 11.01 11.16
CA ALA A 210 -17.11 11.46 12.39
C ALA A 210 -17.07 10.42 13.51
N ALA A 211 -17.00 9.14 13.17
CA ALA A 211 -16.86 8.05 14.15
C ALA A 211 -15.54 8.15 14.95
N PHE A 212 -14.50 8.73 14.37
CA PHE A 212 -13.19 8.89 15.01
C PHE A 212 -13.02 10.25 15.69
N CYS A 213 -13.38 11.35 15.02
CA CYS A 213 -13.11 12.69 15.55
C CYS A 213 -14.23 13.24 16.45
N GLY A 214 -15.40 12.58 16.45
CA GLY A 214 -16.59 13.11 17.12
C GLY A 214 -17.37 14.06 16.23
N GLY A 215 -18.62 14.38 16.64
CA GLY A 215 -19.53 15.15 15.78
C GLY A 215 -19.02 16.56 15.46
N TYR A 216 -19.28 17.00 14.24
CA TYR A 216 -18.90 18.32 13.71
C TYR A 216 -19.78 19.48 14.25
N LYS A 217 -20.64 19.24 15.27
CA LYS A 217 -21.66 20.18 15.68
C LYS A 217 -21.15 21.37 16.51
N ALA A 218 -19.98 21.25 17.13
CA ALA A 218 -19.41 22.35 17.90
C ALA A 218 -17.86 22.34 17.82
N PRO A 219 -17.23 23.51 17.79
CA PRO A 219 -15.77 23.62 17.87
C PRO A 219 -15.29 23.17 19.26
N ARG A 220 -14.03 22.68 19.32
CA ARG A 220 -13.30 22.35 20.56
C ARG A 220 -13.90 21.22 21.41
N ILE A 221 -14.80 20.40 20.86
CA ILE A 221 -15.33 19.22 21.53
C ILE A 221 -14.56 17.98 21.09
N PHE A 222 -14.12 17.19 22.07
CA PHE A 222 -13.44 15.92 21.83
C PHE A 222 -14.45 14.77 21.94
N GLY A 223 -14.57 13.98 20.90
CA GLY A 223 -15.39 12.77 20.91
C GLY A 223 -14.90 11.74 21.93
N GLN A 224 -15.79 10.83 22.34
CA GLN A 224 -15.47 9.77 23.30
C GLN A 224 -14.27 8.92 22.89
N PHE A 225 -14.13 8.65 21.60
CA PHE A 225 -13.02 7.91 21.06
C PHE A 225 -11.68 8.65 21.23
N VAL A 226 -11.63 9.94 20.94
CA VAL A 226 -10.44 10.77 21.16
C VAL A 226 -10.06 10.78 22.64
N ARG A 227 -11.05 10.91 23.53
CA ARG A 227 -10.84 10.87 25.00
C ARG A 227 -10.27 9.52 25.44
N LEU A 228 -10.79 8.41 24.91
CA LEU A 228 -10.27 7.06 25.19
C LEU A 228 -8.79 6.93 24.78
N CYS A 229 -8.44 7.38 23.59
CA CYS A 229 -7.06 7.34 23.11
C CYS A 229 -6.13 8.17 24.02
N LEU A 230 -6.50 9.41 24.34
CA LEU A 230 -5.72 10.24 25.26
C LEU A 230 -5.61 9.63 26.67
N TYR A 231 -6.70 9.04 27.18
CA TYR A 231 -6.70 8.36 28.48
C TYR A 231 -5.72 7.19 28.55
N LEU A 232 -5.58 6.44 27.44
CA LEU A 232 -4.64 5.33 27.31
C LEU A 232 -3.22 5.76 26.87
N GLY A 233 -2.96 7.05 26.76
CA GLY A 233 -1.67 7.60 26.36
C GLY A 233 -1.35 7.41 24.87
N ILE A 234 -2.36 7.26 24.03
CA ILE A 234 -2.22 7.15 22.57
C ILE A 234 -2.30 8.54 21.96
N GLU A 235 -1.29 8.89 21.17
CA GLU A 235 -1.29 10.11 20.37
C GLU A 235 -2.01 9.85 19.04
N LEU A 236 -2.99 10.70 18.70
CA LEU A 236 -3.79 10.55 17.48
C LEU A 236 -3.17 11.33 16.33
N ILE A 237 -3.21 10.75 15.13
CA ILE A 237 -2.78 11.40 13.89
C ILE A 237 -3.95 11.40 12.90
N PHE A 238 -4.60 12.55 12.74
CA PHE A 238 -5.64 12.75 11.73
C PHE A 238 -5.02 13.15 10.39
N LEU A 239 -5.25 12.33 9.38
CA LEU A 239 -4.74 12.51 8.02
C LEU A 239 -5.40 13.72 7.32
N PRO A 240 -4.86 14.19 6.19
CA PRO A 240 -5.49 15.24 5.39
C PRO A 240 -6.92 14.88 4.98
N ILE A 241 -7.81 15.89 4.98
CA ILE A 241 -9.21 15.70 4.65
C ILE A 241 -9.35 15.39 3.15
N ALA A 242 -10.17 14.39 2.81
CA ALA A 242 -10.45 13.96 1.43
C ALA A 242 -9.21 13.57 0.61
N GLN A 243 -8.20 12.99 1.26
CA GLN A 243 -6.97 12.50 0.63
C GLN A 243 -6.66 11.06 1.11
N PRO A 244 -7.42 10.07 0.63
CA PRO A 244 -7.31 8.68 1.08
C PRO A 244 -5.91 8.08 0.84
N GLU A 245 -5.19 8.51 -0.19
CA GLU A 245 -3.85 8.04 -0.54
C GLU A 245 -2.82 8.14 0.62
N HIS A 246 -3.11 8.93 1.64
CA HIS A 246 -2.27 9.05 2.84
C HIS A 246 -2.48 7.91 3.85
N ASN A 247 -3.53 7.09 3.69
CA ASN A 247 -3.81 5.90 4.51
C ASN A 247 -3.55 4.59 3.75
N GLY A 248 -2.71 4.65 2.71
CA GLY A 248 -2.54 3.60 1.71
C GLY A 248 -2.19 2.22 2.27
N GLU A 249 -1.49 2.12 3.42
CA GLU A 249 -1.14 0.83 3.99
C GLU A 249 -2.35 0.05 4.54
N VAL A 250 -3.27 0.72 5.24
CA VAL A 250 -4.49 0.06 5.72
C VAL A 250 -5.50 -0.10 4.60
N GLU A 251 -5.52 0.80 3.62
CA GLU A 251 -6.31 0.63 2.40
C GLU A 251 -5.84 -0.58 1.58
N GLU A 252 -4.51 -0.82 1.51
CA GLU A 252 -3.96 -2.05 0.91
C GLU A 252 -4.51 -3.29 1.63
N LEU A 253 -4.61 -3.25 2.97
CA LEU A 253 -5.22 -4.34 3.76
C LEU A 253 -6.72 -4.49 3.45
N ASN A 254 -7.47 -3.38 3.36
CA ASN A 254 -8.88 -3.38 2.97
C ASN A 254 -9.08 -4.00 1.57
N GLY A 255 -8.25 -3.62 0.60
CA GLY A 255 -8.24 -4.19 -0.74
C GLY A 255 -7.87 -5.68 -0.73
N LEU A 256 -6.87 -6.06 0.07
CA LEU A 256 -6.47 -7.45 0.23
C LEU A 256 -7.59 -8.30 0.83
N TRP A 257 -8.29 -7.80 1.85
CA TRP A 257 -9.47 -8.44 2.42
C TRP A 257 -10.57 -8.63 1.36
N GLY A 258 -10.82 -7.59 0.55
CA GLY A 258 -11.73 -7.68 -0.59
C GLY A 258 -11.38 -8.83 -1.52
N HIS A 259 -10.18 -8.84 -2.05
CA HIS A 259 -9.77 -9.83 -3.07
C HIS A 259 -9.49 -11.23 -2.52
N ALA A 260 -8.93 -11.35 -1.31
CA ALA A 260 -8.54 -12.63 -0.75
C ALA A 260 -9.67 -13.34 0.00
N PHE A 261 -10.67 -12.61 0.42
CA PHE A 261 -11.77 -13.13 1.25
C PHE A 261 -13.15 -12.80 0.67
N TRP A 262 -13.52 -11.50 0.54
CA TRP A 262 -14.87 -11.11 0.20
C TRP A 262 -15.30 -11.58 -1.19
N GLU A 263 -14.53 -11.31 -2.21
CA GLU A 263 -14.81 -11.67 -3.61
C GLU A 263 -14.72 -13.17 -3.90
N ARG A 264 -14.29 -13.95 -2.90
CA ARG A 264 -14.13 -15.41 -3.01
C ARG A 264 -15.36 -16.19 -2.56
N ARG A 265 -16.40 -15.51 -2.08
CA ARG A 265 -17.61 -16.10 -1.50
C ARG A 265 -18.79 -15.19 -1.74
N GLN A 266 -19.98 -15.78 -1.71
CA GLN A 266 -21.24 -15.06 -1.53
C GLN A 266 -21.62 -15.14 -0.06
N PHE A 267 -22.05 -14.02 0.51
CA PHE A 267 -22.41 -13.90 1.90
C PHE A 267 -23.89 -13.50 2.00
N THR A 268 -24.67 -14.37 2.65
CA THR A 268 -26.11 -14.20 2.84
C THR A 268 -26.47 -13.65 4.22
N SER A 269 -25.55 -13.77 5.21
CA SER A 269 -25.84 -13.31 6.57
C SER A 269 -24.60 -12.71 7.27
N PHE A 270 -24.87 -11.76 8.18
CA PHE A 270 -23.88 -11.15 9.04
C PHE A 270 -23.10 -12.19 9.88
N ALA A 271 -23.82 -13.14 10.48
CA ALA A 271 -23.20 -14.21 11.28
C ALA A 271 -22.22 -15.07 10.46
N GLN A 272 -22.52 -15.32 9.18
CA GLN A 272 -21.64 -16.03 8.26
C GLN A 272 -20.33 -15.25 8.04
N VAL A 273 -20.41 -13.94 7.82
CA VAL A 273 -19.23 -13.10 7.65
C VAL A 273 -18.39 -13.11 8.92
N CYS A 274 -19.00 -12.90 10.10
CA CYS A 274 -18.29 -12.89 11.38
C CYS A 274 -17.51 -14.18 11.61
N ARG A 275 -18.14 -15.34 11.43
CA ARG A 275 -17.48 -16.65 11.62
C ARG A 275 -16.33 -16.86 10.65
N THR A 276 -16.53 -16.53 9.39
CA THR A 276 -15.55 -16.86 8.35
C THR A 276 -14.44 -15.82 8.21
N SER A 277 -14.64 -14.59 8.67
CA SER A 277 -13.62 -13.53 8.62
C SER A 277 -12.40 -13.85 9.50
N LEU A 278 -12.57 -14.64 10.55
CA LEU A 278 -11.46 -15.12 11.37
C LEU A 278 -10.42 -15.90 10.56
N ALA A 279 -10.87 -16.66 9.57
CA ALA A 279 -9.97 -17.40 8.68
C ALA A 279 -9.11 -16.46 7.82
N PHE A 280 -9.62 -15.29 7.44
CA PHE A 280 -8.81 -14.28 6.75
C PHE A 280 -7.73 -13.72 7.68
N VAL A 281 -8.08 -13.33 8.90
CA VAL A 281 -7.10 -12.80 9.86
C VAL A 281 -6.03 -13.85 10.16
N GLN A 282 -6.41 -15.09 10.41
CA GLN A 282 -5.47 -16.17 10.62
C GLN A 282 -4.53 -16.34 9.42
N TRP A 283 -5.08 -16.50 8.22
CA TRP A 283 -4.27 -16.60 7.01
C TRP A 283 -3.33 -15.39 6.81
N TYR A 284 -3.83 -14.18 7.05
CA TYR A 284 -3.03 -12.96 6.92
C TYR A 284 -1.87 -12.95 7.91
N MET A 285 -2.12 -13.33 9.16
CA MET A 285 -1.11 -13.33 10.22
C MET A 285 -0.07 -14.45 10.07
N THR A 286 -0.49 -15.66 9.62
CA THR A 286 0.39 -16.84 9.63
C THR A 286 0.94 -17.24 8.27
N ASP A 287 0.24 -16.91 7.19
CA ASP A 287 0.53 -17.42 5.84
C ASP A 287 0.88 -16.31 4.83
N TYR A 288 0.36 -15.11 5.01
CA TYR A 288 0.71 -14.00 4.14
C TYR A 288 2.06 -13.41 4.54
N ALA A 289 2.94 -13.18 3.55
CA ALA A 289 4.20 -12.47 3.74
C ALA A 289 4.16 -11.15 2.98
N PRO A 290 3.90 -10.04 3.67
CA PRO A 290 3.96 -8.71 3.06
C PRO A 290 5.34 -8.44 2.47
N PRO A 291 5.45 -7.78 1.32
CA PRO A 291 6.74 -7.53 0.67
C PRO A 291 7.77 -6.83 1.55
N ILE A 292 7.31 -5.97 2.41
CA ILE A 292 8.16 -5.16 3.30
C ILE A 292 8.82 -6.00 4.40
N LEU A 293 8.25 -7.15 4.76
CA LEU A 293 8.78 -8.04 5.80
C LEU A 293 9.77 -9.09 5.29
N VAL A 294 10.15 -9.03 4.02
CA VAL A 294 11.18 -9.89 3.40
C VAL A 294 11.06 -11.36 3.84
N ASP A 295 10.00 -12.02 3.38
CA ASP A 295 9.69 -13.45 3.65
C ASP A 295 9.14 -13.78 5.06
N ALA A 296 9.10 -12.83 6.01
CA ALA A 296 8.47 -13.03 7.30
C ALA A 296 6.94 -12.83 7.23
N THR A 297 6.21 -13.50 8.13
CA THR A 297 4.78 -13.25 8.32
C THR A 297 4.56 -12.15 9.36
N PRO A 298 3.39 -11.48 9.35
CA PRO A 298 3.05 -10.49 10.37
C PRO A 298 3.16 -11.05 11.80
N GLN A 299 2.76 -12.29 12.03
CA GLN A 299 2.87 -12.93 13.34
C GLN A 299 4.34 -13.10 13.76
N GLN A 300 5.21 -13.51 12.85
CA GLN A 300 6.65 -13.64 13.15
C GLN A 300 7.27 -12.28 13.47
N ALA A 301 6.92 -11.23 12.72
CA ALA A 301 7.39 -9.88 12.99
C ALA A 301 6.84 -9.34 14.34
N GLN A 302 5.56 -9.59 14.64
CA GLN A 302 4.92 -9.16 15.87
C GLN A 302 5.54 -9.79 17.12
N ARG A 303 5.96 -11.05 17.07
CA ARG A 303 6.61 -11.76 18.20
C ARG A 303 7.96 -11.15 18.59
N ARG A 304 8.60 -10.41 17.68
CA ARG A 304 9.92 -9.76 17.91
C ARG A 304 9.80 -8.37 18.55
N GLU A 305 8.57 -7.84 18.65
CA GLU A 305 8.34 -6.50 19.17
C GLU A 305 7.91 -6.55 20.64
N PRO A 306 8.42 -5.65 21.49
CA PRO A 306 7.89 -5.46 22.83
C PRO A 306 6.47 -4.87 22.73
N ILE A 307 5.49 -5.60 23.23
CA ILE A 307 4.08 -5.24 23.12
C ILE A 307 3.49 -5.00 24.50
N ARG A 308 2.99 -3.81 24.73
CA ARG A 308 2.18 -3.50 25.89
C ARG A 308 0.71 -3.74 25.56
N ARG A 309 0.11 -4.78 26.10
CA ARG A 309 -1.29 -5.13 25.89
C ARG A 309 -2.20 -4.47 26.90
N LEU A 310 -3.40 -4.10 26.45
CA LEU A 310 -4.47 -3.68 27.33
C LEU A 310 -5.02 -4.90 28.07
N THR A 311 -5.03 -4.84 29.38
CA THR A 311 -5.53 -5.95 30.22
C THR A 311 -7.04 -5.89 30.40
N ALA A 312 -7.67 -7.03 30.69
CA ALA A 312 -9.10 -7.09 30.98
C ALA A 312 -9.46 -6.26 32.23
N ASN A 313 -8.56 -6.18 33.19
CA ASN A 313 -8.73 -5.38 34.40
C ASN A 313 -8.76 -3.88 34.07
N GLN A 314 -7.81 -3.42 33.26
CA GLN A 314 -7.79 -2.01 32.81
C GLN A 314 -9.06 -1.61 32.05
N VAL A 315 -9.61 -2.53 31.22
CA VAL A 315 -10.87 -2.29 30.49
C VAL A 315 -12.05 -2.17 31.45
N ARG A 316 -12.13 -3.03 32.49
CA ARG A 316 -13.21 -2.97 33.50
C ARG A 316 -13.21 -1.68 34.33
N HIS A 317 -12.04 -1.11 34.55
CA HIS A 317 -11.88 0.13 35.30
C HIS A 317 -11.83 1.41 34.46
N LEU A 318 -12.22 1.32 33.18
CA LEU A 318 -12.43 2.53 32.37
C LEU A 318 -13.63 3.30 32.92
N PRO A 319 -13.50 4.62 33.13
CA PRO A 319 -14.63 5.42 33.63
C PRO A 319 -15.71 5.54 32.55
N ASP A 320 -16.98 5.56 32.96
CA ASP A 320 -18.11 5.73 32.06
C ASP A 320 -18.01 7.05 31.29
N ARG A 321 -17.60 8.11 31.97
CA ARG A 321 -17.29 9.41 31.38
C ARG A 321 -15.78 9.62 31.34
N LEU A 322 -15.20 9.48 30.18
CA LEU A 322 -13.77 9.67 29.95
C LEU A 322 -13.40 11.16 30.05
N PRO A 323 -12.44 11.55 30.89
CA PRO A 323 -11.93 12.93 30.91
C PRO A 323 -11.10 13.23 29.66
N ILE A 324 -10.89 14.50 29.35
CA ILE A 324 -9.80 14.89 28.45
C ILE A 324 -8.51 14.69 29.26
N SER A 325 -7.62 13.83 28.76
CA SER A 325 -6.34 13.52 29.41
C SER A 325 -5.18 14.22 28.72
N ALA A 326 -4.08 14.38 29.43
CA ALA A 326 -2.82 14.87 28.86
C ALA A 326 -2.35 13.95 27.75
N GLY A 327 -1.86 14.54 26.66
CA GLY A 327 -1.42 13.84 25.47
C GLY A 327 -1.28 14.81 24.31
N ARG A 328 -1.24 14.28 23.09
CA ARG A 328 -1.15 15.08 21.87
C ARG A 328 -2.12 14.56 20.81
N ILE A 329 -2.68 15.49 20.04
CA ILE A 329 -3.51 15.19 18.88
C ILE A 329 -2.89 15.91 17.69
N HIS A 330 -2.53 15.16 16.67
CA HIS A 330 -1.88 15.67 15.49
C HIS A 330 -2.86 15.72 14.31
N PHE A 331 -2.78 16.78 13.54
CA PHE A 331 -3.56 16.97 12.32
C PHE A 331 -2.61 17.29 11.17
N VAL A 332 -2.48 16.41 10.23
CA VAL A 332 -1.77 16.70 8.98
C VAL A 332 -2.74 17.44 8.06
N ARG A 333 -2.39 18.64 7.64
CA ARG A 333 -3.30 19.51 6.87
C ARG A 333 -2.57 20.14 5.69
N GLN A 334 -3.22 20.14 4.54
CA GLN A 334 -2.76 20.93 3.41
C GLN A 334 -3.18 22.38 3.58
N VAL A 335 -2.23 23.29 3.40
CA VAL A 335 -2.50 24.73 3.48
C VAL A 335 -3.34 25.17 2.28
N LYS A 336 -4.49 25.76 2.56
CA LYS A 336 -5.43 26.26 1.56
C LYS A 336 -4.84 27.44 0.76
N PRO A 337 -5.43 27.83 -0.39
CA PRO A 337 -4.97 28.98 -1.19
C PRO A 337 -4.92 30.30 -0.41
N ASP A 338 -5.81 30.49 0.56
CA ASP A 338 -5.87 31.65 1.44
C ASP A 338 -4.79 31.65 2.56
N GLY A 339 -3.99 30.59 2.65
CA GLY A 339 -2.95 30.43 3.65
C GLY A 339 -3.43 29.89 4.97
N THR A 340 -4.60 29.26 5.01
CA THR A 340 -5.21 28.71 6.23
C THR A 340 -5.23 27.17 6.23
N ILE A 341 -5.48 26.59 7.43
CA ILE A 341 -5.80 25.17 7.63
C ILE A 341 -7.05 25.05 8.51
N ALA A 342 -7.75 23.92 8.42
CA ALA A 342 -8.86 23.58 9.30
C ALA A 342 -8.43 22.56 10.36
N VAL A 343 -8.67 22.85 11.64
CA VAL A 343 -8.45 21.95 12.79
C VAL A 343 -9.67 21.99 13.68
N LEU A 344 -10.33 20.86 13.91
CA LEU A 344 -11.52 20.73 14.78
C LEU A 344 -12.58 21.83 14.51
N ASN A 345 -12.98 21.97 13.25
CA ASN A 345 -13.96 22.96 12.76
C ASN A 345 -13.58 24.44 12.94
N GLU A 346 -12.32 24.72 13.29
CA GLU A 346 -11.78 26.06 13.32
C GLU A 346 -10.77 26.30 12.21
N THR A 347 -10.75 27.53 11.71
CA THR A 347 -9.80 27.95 10.67
C THR A 347 -8.62 28.69 11.30
N TRP A 348 -7.41 28.23 10.99
CA TRP A 348 -6.16 28.77 11.53
C TRP A 348 -5.30 29.35 10.43
N LYS A 349 -4.90 30.61 10.54
CA LYS A 349 -3.96 31.23 9.61
C LYS A 349 -2.57 30.62 9.78
N VAL A 350 -1.94 30.21 8.69
CA VAL A 350 -0.55 29.71 8.65
C VAL A 350 0.31 30.66 7.82
N SER A 351 0.28 30.52 6.50
CA SER A 351 0.99 31.39 5.57
C SER A 351 0.56 31.13 4.13
N LYS A 352 0.29 32.17 3.35
CA LYS A 352 0.01 32.06 1.92
C LYS A 352 1.19 31.48 1.11
N ARG A 353 2.44 31.67 1.61
CA ARG A 353 3.66 31.13 0.95
C ARG A 353 3.72 29.59 1.01
N LEU A 354 2.96 28.97 1.91
CA LEU A 354 2.89 27.52 2.09
C LEU A 354 1.67 26.88 1.41
N ARG A 355 0.94 27.61 0.57
CA ARG A 355 -0.23 27.08 -0.15
C ARG A 355 0.12 25.74 -0.84
N GLY A 356 -0.75 24.74 -0.69
CA GLY A 356 -0.56 23.42 -1.26
C GLY A 356 0.49 22.55 -0.54
N LYS A 357 1.24 23.08 0.42
CA LYS A 357 2.18 22.32 1.27
C LYS A 357 1.45 21.75 2.47
N TYR A 358 1.99 20.66 3.02
CA TYR A 358 1.46 20.06 4.23
C TYR A 358 2.14 20.65 5.47
N VAL A 359 1.34 20.88 6.49
CA VAL A 359 1.79 21.27 7.83
C VAL A 359 1.27 20.27 8.85
N TRP A 360 1.94 20.21 9.97
CA TRP A 360 1.62 19.35 11.09
C TRP A 360 1.13 20.20 12.26
N ALA A 361 -0.18 20.19 12.49
CA ALA A 361 -0.78 20.91 13.60
C ALA A 361 -0.94 19.98 14.81
N THR A 362 -0.30 20.31 15.91
CA THR A 362 -0.32 19.51 17.14
C THR A 362 -1.08 20.25 18.23
N LEU A 363 -2.18 19.68 18.65
CA LEU A 363 -2.93 20.15 19.80
C LEU A 363 -2.42 19.45 21.06
N ILE A 364 -2.06 20.25 22.05
CA ILE A 364 -1.53 19.80 23.35
C ILE A 364 -2.51 20.23 24.45
N PRO A 365 -3.46 19.35 24.84
CA PRO A 365 -4.56 19.73 25.75
C PRO A 365 -4.10 20.29 27.09
N HIS A 366 -3.12 19.66 27.72
CA HIS A 366 -2.67 20.09 29.07
C HIS A 366 -1.91 21.42 29.04
N CYS A 367 -1.32 21.81 27.93
CA CYS A 367 -0.70 23.11 27.72
C CYS A 367 -1.67 24.14 27.14
N ARG A 368 -2.88 23.70 26.75
CA ARG A 368 -3.88 24.55 26.05
C ARG A 368 -3.26 25.28 24.83
N ARG A 369 -2.51 24.57 24.02
CA ARG A 369 -1.75 25.08 22.87
C ARG A 369 -2.02 24.32 21.61
N LEU A 370 -2.05 25.05 20.48
CA LEU A 370 -1.99 24.52 19.14
C LEU A 370 -0.68 24.97 18.49
N GLU A 371 0.18 24.03 18.20
CA GLU A 371 1.46 24.25 17.53
C GLU A 371 1.35 23.85 16.06
N ILE A 372 1.84 24.68 15.14
CA ILE A 372 1.85 24.38 13.70
C ILE A 372 3.31 24.28 13.26
N TRP A 373 3.66 23.10 12.78
CA TRP A 373 4.99 22.72 12.34
C TRP A 373 5.05 22.51 10.84
N PHE A 374 6.20 22.79 10.26
CA PHE A 374 6.47 22.57 8.83
C PHE A 374 7.83 21.93 8.62
N GLN A 375 7.88 20.98 7.70
CA GLN A 375 9.10 20.36 7.22
C GLN A 375 9.12 20.44 5.69
N PRO A 376 10.08 21.16 5.08
CA PRO A 376 10.11 21.33 3.63
C PRO A 376 10.35 20.04 2.84
N SER A 377 11.17 19.13 3.37
CA SER A 377 11.43 17.79 2.83
C SER A 377 11.95 16.88 3.94
N ALA A 378 12.06 15.58 3.69
CA ALA A 378 12.57 14.60 4.66
C ALA A 378 13.97 14.90 5.19
N GLN A 379 14.78 15.68 4.47
CA GLN A 379 16.16 16.05 4.85
C GLN A 379 16.22 17.31 5.72
N HIS A 380 15.13 18.04 5.86
CA HIS A 380 15.08 19.29 6.63
C HIS A 380 14.53 19.07 8.03
N HIS A 381 15.01 19.87 8.97
CA HIS A 381 14.44 19.88 10.32
C HIS A 381 13.05 20.50 10.37
N TRP A 382 12.23 20.04 11.29
CA TRP A 382 10.95 20.62 11.59
C TRP A 382 11.10 22.05 12.13
N ARG A 383 10.29 22.97 11.62
CA ARG A 383 10.23 24.37 12.05
C ARG A 383 8.89 24.64 12.68
N LEU A 384 8.89 25.19 13.89
CA LEU A 384 7.67 25.72 14.48
C LEU A 384 7.30 27.03 13.76
N LEU A 385 6.18 27.02 13.10
CA LEU A 385 5.66 28.19 12.37
C LEU A 385 4.80 29.05 13.28
N LYS A 386 4.02 28.44 14.14
CA LYS A 386 3.03 29.12 14.98
C LYS A 386 2.79 28.32 16.24
N ASN A 387 2.64 29.06 17.36
CA ASN A 387 2.18 28.57 18.64
C ASN A 387 1.02 29.47 19.08
N SER A 388 -0.15 28.91 19.24
CA SER A 388 -1.38 29.64 19.54
C SER A 388 -2.06 29.06 20.76
N ALA A 389 -2.67 29.93 21.59
CA ALA A 389 -3.54 29.48 22.67
C ALA A 389 -4.75 28.74 22.08
N TYR A 390 -5.11 27.63 22.73
CA TYR A 390 -6.28 26.82 22.38
C TYR A 390 -7.12 26.61 23.63
N ALA A 391 -8.21 27.35 23.76
CA ALA A 391 -9.08 27.22 24.90
C ALA A 391 -9.83 25.89 24.93
N ILE A 392 -9.72 25.17 26.01
CA ILE A 392 -10.46 23.93 26.26
C ILE A 392 -11.41 24.23 27.46
N PRO A 393 -12.73 24.07 27.27
CA PRO A 393 -13.70 24.44 28.30
C PRO A 393 -13.70 23.51 29.53
N GLU A 394 -13.06 22.38 29.42
CA GLU A 394 -13.01 21.36 30.49
C GLU A 394 -11.62 21.28 31.13
N THR A 395 -11.60 20.71 32.35
CA THR A 395 -10.34 20.40 33.04
C THR A 395 -9.63 19.23 32.33
N VAL A 396 -8.34 19.39 32.10
CA VAL A 396 -7.50 18.31 31.48
C VAL A 396 -6.89 17.50 32.62
N ALA A 397 -7.22 16.22 32.67
CA ALA A 397 -6.69 15.30 33.66
C ALA A 397 -5.21 14.90 33.31
N ARG A 398 -4.46 14.61 34.37
CA ARG A 398 -3.13 14.00 34.19
C ARG A 398 -3.26 12.59 33.62
N LEU A 399 -2.26 12.19 32.83
CA LEU A 399 -2.17 10.80 32.35
C LEU A 399 -1.92 9.88 33.56
N LYS A 400 -2.65 8.77 33.65
CA LYS A 400 -2.44 7.81 34.72
C LYS A 400 -1.04 7.18 34.58
N PRO A 401 -0.31 6.94 35.69
CA PRO A 401 1.04 6.36 35.65
C PRO A 401 1.13 5.05 34.86
N GLU A 402 0.11 4.20 34.96
CA GLU A 402 0.01 2.93 34.24
C GLU A 402 -0.07 3.08 32.70
N PHE A 403 -0.46 4.26 32.20
CA PHE A 403 -0.50 4.61 30.79
C PHE A 403 0.60 5.62 30.40
N ALA A 404 1.33 6.15 31.38
CA ALA A 404 2.49 6.98 31.12
C ALA A 404 3.60 6.14 30.50
N ARG A 405 4.31 6.74 29.57
CA ARG A 405 5.49 6.12 28.97
C ARG A 405 6.70 6.45 29.80
N PHE A 406 7.62 5.49 29.89
CA PHE A 406 8.89 5.78 30.51
C PHE A 406 9.59 6.90 29.74
N PRO A 407 10.11 7.94 30.43
CA PRO A 407 10.96 8.92 29.81
C PRO A 407 12.22 8.21 29.30
N GLY A 408 12.41 8.14 27.98
CA GLY A 408 13.65 7.61 27.41
C GLY A 408 13.52 6.57 26.28
N THR A 409 12.33 6.33 25.71
CA THR A 409 12.22 5.50 24.50
C THR A 409 11.60 6.26 23.33
#